data_8cba16f3f0f9f7c81a2a208638b99320
#
_entry.id   8cba16f3f0f9f7c81a2a208638b99320
#
_cell.length_a   1.000
_cell.length_b   1.000
_cell.length_c   1.000
_cell.angle_alpha   90.00
_cell.angle_beta   90.00
_cell.angle_gamma   90.00
#
_symmetry.space_group_name_H-M   'P 1'
#
loop_
_entity.id
_entity.type
_entity.pdbx_description
1 polymer ?
#
loop_
_entity_poly.entity_id
_entity_poly.type
_entity_poly.pdbx_seq_one_letter_code
_entity_poly.pdbx_strand_id
1 'polypeptide(L)'
;MDFDEFYRDTSRRLLRYAYGLTGDPVEAQDLVQEAYARAWQRRRRLAGYDEPEAWLRLVVNRLAADRWRRLGVRRSRAAAAGPPDPVAPPSENVVLLVRAMRELPVTHRRALALHYLLDRSVAEIAAETGVATGTVKSWLSRGRAALAAELSKGNNEPEGAGHVR
;
A
#
# COMPACT_ATOMS: atom_id res chain seq x y z
N MET A 1 -21.93 -1.27 15.47
CA MET A 1 -21.10 -0.58 14.46
C MET A 1 -21.97 -0.28 13.26
N ASP A 2 -22.21 0.99 12.98
CA ASP A 2 -22.78 1.42 11.73
C ASP A 2 -21.72 1.23 10.63
N PHE A 3 -22.03 0.44 9.63
CA PHE A 3 -21.06 0.11 8.59
C PHE A 3 -20.79 1.27 7.65
N ASP A 4 -21.78 2.11 7.38
CA ASP A 4 -21.63 3.29 6.53
C ASP A 4 -20.74 4.35 7.20
N GLU A 5 -20.88 4.52 8.51
CA GLU A 5 -19.99 5.37 9.30
C GLU A 5 -18.57 4.80 9.31
N PHE A 6 -18.42 3.51 9.58
CA PHE A 6 -17.13 2.82 9.53
C PHE A 6 -16.43 2.97 8.18
N TYR A 7 -17.18 2.79 7.08
CA TYR A 7 -16.64 2.99 5.72
C TYR A 7 -16.16 4.42 5.51
N ARG A 8 -16.97 5.42 5.84
CA ARG A 8 -16.61 6.84 5.67
C ARG A 8 -15.37 7.22 6.46
N ASP A 9 -15.24 6.70 7.67
CA ASP A 9 -14.15 7.04 8.58
C ASP A 9 -12.82 6.37 8.20
N THR A 10 -12.86 5.18 7.61
CA THR A 10 -11.67 4.37 7.38
C THR A 10 -11.24 4.27 5.92
N SER A 11 -12.13 4.50 4.95
CA SER A 11 -11.87 4.26 3.52
C SER A 11 -10.69 5.05 2.96
N ARG A 12 -10.57 6.32 3.33
CA ARG A 12 -9.47 7.18 2.87
C ARG A 12 -8.11 6.68 3.38
N ARG A 13 -8.04 6.29 4.65
CA ARG A 13 -6.80 5.75 5.24
C ARG A 13 -6.44 4.40 4.64
N LEU A 14 -7.42 3.52 4.49
CA LEU A 14 -7.20 2.22 3.87
C LEU A 14 -6.74 2.33 2.41
N LEU A 15 -7.33 3.25 1.64
CA LEU A 15 -6.92 3.50 0.25
C LEU A 15 -5.48 4.02 0.18
N ARG A 16 -5.12 4.96 1.05
CA ARG A 16 -3.74 5.48 1.15
C ARG A 16 -2.75 4.36 1.47
N TYR A 17 -3.10 3.50 2.42
CA TYR A 17 -2.30 2.34 2.78
C TYR A 17 -2.13 1.37 1.60
N ALA A 18 -3.23 1.01 0.95
CA ALA A 18 -3.22 0.12 -0.22
C ALA A 18 -2.40 0.70 -1.37
N TYR A 19 -2.48 2.00 -1.61
CA TYR A 19 -1.67 2.69 -2.61
C TYR A 19 -0.17 2.65 -2.27
N GLY A 20 0.21 2.92 -1.03
CA GLY A 20 1.60 2.77 -0.57
C GLY A 20 2.11 1.34 -0.70
N LEU A 21 1.24 0.34 -0.52
CA LEU A 21 1.58 -1.07 -0.63
C LEU A 21 1.76 -1.55 -2.07
N THR A 22 0.86 -1.15 -2.96
CA THR A 22 0.80 -1.65 -4.36
C THR A 22 1.57 -0.78 -5.35
N GLY A 23 1.60 0.53 -5.11
CA GLY A 23 2.15 1.50 -6.04
C GLY A 23 1.28 1.76 -7.27
N ASP A 24 0.06 1.26 -7.29
CA ASP A 24 -0.89 1.39 -8.38
C ASP A 24 -2.25 1.82 -7.83
N PRO A 25 -2.77 3.00 -8.22
CA PRO A 25 -4.04 3.50 -7.69
C PRO A 25 -5.24 2.63 -8.07
N VAL A 26 -5.21 1.99 -9.25
CA VAL A 26 -6.29 1.09 -9.70
C VAL A 26 -6.30 -0.17 -8.86
N GLU A 27 -5.14 -0.80 -8.73
CA GLU A 27 -4.99 -1.99 -7.90
C GLU A 27 -5.37 -1.71 -6.45
N ALA A 28 -4.95 -0.57 -5.91
CA ALA A 28 -5.30 -0.14 -4.56
C ALA A 28 -6.82 -0.03 -4.37
N GLN A 29 -7.52 0.60 -5.31
CA GLN A 29 -8.98 0.70 -5.27
C GLN A 29 -9.66 -0.66 -5.31
N ASP A 30 -9.24 -1.55 -6.20
CA ASP A 30 -9.79 -2.89 -6.31
C ASP A 30 -9.62 -3.69 -5.03
N LEU A 31 -8.43 -3.63 -4.40
CA LEU A 31 -8.16 -4.31 -3.14
C LEU A 31 -9.01 -3.76 -1.99
N VAL A 32 -9.19 -2.45 -1.93
CA VAL A 32 -9.99 -1.79 -0.91
C VAL A 32 -11.47 -2.14 -1.07
N GLN A 33 -12.00 -2.12 -2.28
CA GLN A 33 -13.38 -2.51 -2.56
C GLN A 33 -13.64 -3.96 -2.17
N GLU A 34 -12.76 -4.89 -2.53
CA GLU A 34 -12.86 -6.29 -2.15
C GLU A 34 -12.77 -6.48 -0.62
N ALA A 35 -11.88 -5.73 0.04
CA ALA A 35 -11.76 -5.78 1.50
C ALA A 35 -13.06 -5.33 2.19
N TYR A 36 -13.70 -4.26 1.71
CA TYR A 36 -15.00 -3.83 2.24
C TYR A 36 -16.15 -4.77 1.91
N ALA A 37 -16.16 -5.39 0.74
CA ALA A 37 -17.14 -6.42 0.41
C ALA A 37 -17.07 -7.59 1.39
N ARG A 38 -15.86 -8.05 1.73
CA ARG A 38 -15.64 -9.07 2.75
C ARG A 38 -16.01 -8.61 4.16
N ALA A 39 -15.72 -7.34 4.48
CA ALA A 39 -16.09 -6.72 5.75
C ALA A 39 -17.63 -6.67 5.91
N TRP A 40 -18.35 -6.32 4.87
CA TRP A 40 -19.81 -6.32 4.86
C TRP A 40 -20.39 -7.71 5.14
N GLN A 41 -19.87 -8.74 4.48
CA GLN A 41 -20.29 -10.12 4.72
C GLN A 41 -20.05 -10.56 6.17
N ARG A 42 -19.05 -10.00 6.84
CA ARG A 42 -18.65 -10.33 8.21
C ARG A 42 -18.97 -9.23 9.24
N ARG A 43 -19.78 -8.22 8.88
CA ARG A 43 -20.01 -7.03 9.69
C ARG A 43 -20.46 -7.29 11.12
N ARG A 44 -21.27 -8.35 11.35
CA ARG A 44 -21.71 -8.74 12.69
C ARG A 44 -20.55 -9.20 13.57
N ARG A 45 -19.59 -9.90 12.99
CA ARG A 45 -18.39 -10.37 13.69
C ARG A 45 -17.38 -9.23 13.89
N LEU A 46 -17.21 -8.39 12.87
CA LEU A 46 -16.34 -7.21 12.94
C LEU A 46 -16.75 -6.22 14.02
N ALA A 47 -18.03 -6.09 14.30
CA ALA A 47 -18.54 -5.22 15.35
C ALA A 47 -18.02 -5.61 16.77
N GLY A 48 -17.54 -6.83 16.94
CA GLY A 48 -16.92 -7.29 18.19
C GLY A 48 -15.39 -7.22 18.22
N TYR A 49 -14.76 -6.69 17.19
CA TYR A 49 -13.29 -6.54 17.15
C TYR A 49 -12.87 -5.23 17.80
N ASP A 50 -11.79 -5.25 18.55
CA ASP A 50 -11.20 -4.05 19.16
C ASP A 50 -10.66 -3.10 18.08
N GLU A 51 -10.06 -3.65 17.00
CA GLU A 51 -9.54 -2.89 15.88
C GLU A 51 -10.03 -3.46 14.52
N PRO A 52 -11.25 -3.14 14.11
CA PRO A 52 -11.79 -3.63 12.83
C PRO A 52 -11.02 -3.10 11.60
N GLU A 53 -10.39 -1.94 11.70
CA GLU A 53 -9.55 -1.40 10.63
C GLU A 53 -8.24 -2.21 10.44
N ALA A 54 -7.65 -2.74 11.51
CA ALA A 54 -6.50 -3.65 11.41
C ALA A 54 -6.86 -4.92 10.63
N TRP A 55 -8.07 -5.43 10.82
CA TRP A 55 -8.58 -6.55 10.03
C TRP A 55 -8.70 -6.20 8.54
N LEU A 56 -9.19 -5.00 8.18
CA LEU A 56 -9.22 -4.54 6.79
C LEU A 56 -7.81 -4.51 6.17
N ARG A 57 -6.83 -3.98 6.88
CA ARG A 57 -5.43 -3.98 6.42
C ARG A 57 -4.89 -5.39 6.21
N LEU A 58 -5.22 -6.32 7.09
CA LEU A 58 -4.86 -7.73 6.93
C LEU A 58 -5.47 -8.34 5.67
N VAL A 59 -6.72 -8.04 5.38
CA VAL A 59 -7.39 -8.50 4.15
C VAL A 59 -6.72 -7.91 2.92
N VAL A 60 -6.44 -6.61 2.90
CA VAL A 60 -5.71 -5.95 1.80
C VAL A 60 -4.35 -6.59 1.57
N ASN A 61 -3.58 -6.86 2.63
CA ASN A 61 -2.28 -7.52 2.52
C ASN A 61 -2.38 -8.92 1.90
N ARG A 62 -3.36 -9.71 2.33
CA ARG A 62 -3.59 -11.07 1.80
C ARG A 62 -3.98 -11.02 0.33
N LEU A 63 -4.89 -10.13 -0.02
CA LEU A 63 -5.32 -9.94 -1.41
C LEU A 63 -4.17 -9.50 -2.31
N ALA A 64 -3.34 -8.55 -1.85
CA ALA A 64 -2.16 -8.09 -2.57
C ALA A 64 -1.16 -9.23 -2.77
N ALA A 65 -0.85 -9.99 -1.72
CA ALA A 65 0.05 -11.13 -1.80
C ALA A 65 -0.45 -12.22 -2.76
N ASP A 66 -1.76 -12.51 -2.74
CA ASP A 66 -2.38 -13.50 -3.65
C ASP A 66 -2.32 -13.00 -5.10
N ARG A 67 -2.59 -11.72 -5.35
CA ARG A 67 -2.52 -11.12 -6.68
C ARG A 67 -1.09 -11.16 -7.22
N TRP A 68 -0.10 -10.81 -6.42
CA TRP A 68 1.30 -10.81 -6.84
C TRP A 68 1.83 -12.21 -7.11
N ARG A 69 1.42 -13.22 -6.33
CA ARG A 69 1.74 -14.63 -6.62
C ARG A 69 1.18 -15.06 -7.97
N ARG A 70 -0.05 -14.68 -8.30
CA ARG A 70 -0.68 -14.96 -9.60
C ARG A 70 -0.01 -14.22 -10.74
N LEU A 71 0.41 -12.98 -10.54
CA LEU A 71 1.11 -12.16 -11.52
C LEU A 71 2.56 -12.63 -11.72
N GLY A 72 3.23 -13.13 -10.69
CA GLY A 72 4.55 -13.79 -10.80
C GLY A 72 4.54 -14.97 -11.75
N VAL A 73 3.41 -15.68 -11.86
CA VAL A 73 3.16 -16.76 -12.85
C VAL A 73 2.78 -16.20 -14.22
N ARG A 74 2.30 -14.93 -14.31
CA ARG A 74 1.75 -14.30 -15.53
C ARG A 74 2.58 -13.16 -16.11
N ARG A 75 3.83 -12.95 -15.66
CA ARG A 75 4.69 -11.87 -16.17
C ARG A 75 4.99 -11.90 -17.68
N SER A 76 4.51 -12.91 -18.40
CA SER A 76 4.59 -13.01 -19.85
C SER A 76 3.33 -12.54 -20.61
N ARG A 77 2.27 -12.07 -19.93
CA ARG A 77 1.00 -11.71 -20.56
C ARG A 77 0.31 -10.53 -19.92
N ALA A 78 0.93 -9.37 -19.85
CA ALA A 78 0.21 -8.21 -19.37
C ALA A 78 0.50 -6.98 -20.20
N ALA A 79 -0.43 -6.66 -21.06
CA ALA A 79 -0.72 -5.30 -21.43
C ALA A 79 -2.21 -5.21 -21.66
N ALA A 80 -2.82 -4.18 -21.11
CA ALA A 80 -4.17 -3.69 -21.36
C ALA A 80 -5.22 -4.04 -20.30
N ALA A 81 -5.34 -3.16 -19.33
CA ALA A 81 -6.63 -2.74 -18.81
C ALA A 81 -6.69 -1.22 -18.94
N GLY A 82 -7.75 -0.71 -19.54
CA GLY A 82 -7.93 0.71 -19.81
C GLY A 82 -7.97 1.58 -18.56
N PRO A 83 -7.87 2.92 -18.70
CA PRO A 83 -7.76 3.85 -17.60
C PRO A 83 -9.05 3.86 -16.79
N PRO A 84 -8.95 3.87 -15.44
CA PRO A 84 -10.09 4.09 -14.58
C PRO A 84 -10.42 5.58 -14.46
N ASP A 85 -11.63 5.85 -13.96
CA ASP A 85 -12.12 7.20 -13.70
C ASP A 85 -11.12 8.07 -12.91
N PRO A 86 -11.03 9.36 -13.24
CA PRO A 86 -9.99 10.23 -12.70
C PRO A 86 -10.22 10.52 -11.21
N VAL A 87 -9.49 9.81 -10.38
CA VAL A 87 -9.09 10.34 -9.07
C VAL A 87 -8.04 11.40 -9.36
N ALA A 88 -8.16 12.57 -8.72
CA ALA A 88 -7.20 13.67 -8.89
C ALA A 88 -5.77 13.12 -8.88
N PRO A 89 -4.93 13.46 -9.89
CA PRO A 89 -3.61 12.90 -10.01
C PRO A 89 -2.81 13.22 -8.74
N PRO A 90 -2.13 12.22 -8.15
CA PRO A 90 -1.22 12.48 -7.04
C PRO A 90 -0.11 13.41 -7.53
N SER A 91 0.42 14.25 -6.63
CA SER A 91 1.56 15.10 -6.96
C SER A 91 2.72 14.25 -7.49
N GLU A 92 3.56 14.80 -8.36
CA GLU A 92 4.72 14.10 -8.94
C GLU A 92 5.60 13.46 -7.85
N ASN A 93 5.77 14.14 -6.73
CA ASN A 93 6.52 13.63 -5.57
C ASN A 93 5.91 12.36 -4.97
N VAL A 94 4.59 12.26 -4.93
CA VAL A 94 3.90 11.05 -4.45
C VAL A 94 4.10 9.91 -5.44
N VAL A 95 4.04 10.19 -6.74
CA VAL A 95 4.28 9.18 -7.78
C VAL A 95 5.70 8.63 -7.71
N LEU A 96 6.69 9.50 -7.55
CA LEU A 96 8.10 9.10 -7.39
C LEU A 96 8.32 8.25 -6.14
N LEU A 97 7.75 8.69 -5.01
CA LEU A 97 7.82 7.95 -3.75
C LEU A 97 7.21 6.56 -3.89
N VAL A 98 6.05 6.46 -4.47
CA VAL A 98 5.33 5.19 -4.64
C VAL A 98 6.07 4.25 -5.59
N ARG A 99 6.65 4.78 -6.68
CA ARG A 99 7.51 4.00 -7.57
C ARG A 99 8.73 3.44 -6.83
N ALA A 100 9.41 4.27 -6.06
CA ALA A 100 10.55 3.84 -5.26
C ALA A 100 10.16 2.79 -4.23
N MET A 101 8.98 2.90 -3.61
CA MET A 101 8.47 1.89 -2.68
C MET A 101 8.21 0.53 -3.34
N ARG A 102 7.89 0.48 -4.64
CA ARG A 102 7.66 -0.80 -5.35
C ARG A 102 8.91 -1.67 -5.44
N GLU A 103 10.09 -1.07 -5.41
CA GLU A 103 11.37 -1.78 -5.47
C GLU A 103 11.78 -2.38 -4.12
N LEU A 104 11.07 -2.03 -3.03
CA LEU A 104 11.35 -2.55 -1.70
C LEU A 104 10.70 -3.92 -1.47
N PRO A 105 11.29 -4.77 -0.61
CA PRO A 105 10.62 -5.96 -0.09
C PRO A 105 9.26 -5.60 0.53
N VAL A 106 8.27 -6.48 0.38
CA VAL A 106 6.89 -6.25 0.85
C VAL A 106 6.83 -5.94 2.35
N THR A 107 7.64 -6.61 3.17
CA THR A 107 7.70 -6.37 4.61
C THR A 107 8.19 -4.97 4.96
N HIS A 108 9.19 -4.46 4.25
CA HIS A 108 9.71 -3.10 4.42
C HIS A 108 8.68 -2.06 3.98
N ARG A 109 8.07 -2.29 2.83
CA ARG A 109 7.03 -1.44 2.27
C ARG A 109 5.81 -1.34 3.20
N ARG A 110 5.37 -2.48 3.73
CA ARG A 110 4.29 -2.55 4.71
C ARG A 110 4.63 -1.77 5.99
N ALA A 111 5.82 -1.96 6.53
CA ALA A 111 6.26 -1.24 7.73
C ALA A 111 6.31 0.27 7.51
N LEU A 112 6.86 0.72 6.38
CA LEU A 112 6.90 2.14 6.02
C LEU A 112 5.49 2.72 5.84
N ALA A 113 4.59 2.01 5.17
CA ALA A 113 3.21 2.44 4.97
C ALA A 113 2.46 2.57 6.31
N LEU A 114 2.58 1.60 7.21
CA LEU A 114 1.97 1.66 8.52
C LEU A 114 2.52 2.82 9.36
N HIS A 115 3.81 3.04 9.33
CA HIS A 115 4.45 4.07 10.14
C HIS A 115 4.21 5.48 9.61
N TYR A 116 4.45 5.72 8.32
CA TYR A 116 4.41 7.06 7.73
C TYR A 116 3.06 7.48 7.16
N LEU A 117 2.24 6.55 6.68
CA LEU A 117 0.94 6.89 6.12
C LEU A 117 -0.20 6.75 7.14
N LEU A 118 -0.04 5.92 8.15
CA LEU A 118 -1.06 5.66 9.17
C LEU A 118 -0.62 6.04 10.59
N ASP A 119 0.54 6.67 10.75
CA ASP A 119 1.08 7.14 12.04
C ASP A 119 1.14 6.04 13.11
N ARG A 120 1.38 4.79 12.70
CA ARG A 120 1.50 3.68 13.66
C ARG A 120 2.86 3.68 14.32
N SER A 121 2.87 3.49 15.63
CA SER A 121 4.10 3.30 16.41
C SER A 121 4.76 1.94 16.10
N VAL A 122 6.04 1.81 16.41
CA VAL A 122 6.75 0.54 16.29
C VAL A 122 6.06 -0.58 17.07
N ALA A 123 5.57 -0.28 18.27
CA ALA A 123 4.85 -1.24 19.10
C ALA A 123 3.53 -1.70 18.47
N GLU A 124 2.75 -0.77 17.90
CA GLU A 124 1.50 -1.08 17.18
C GLU A 124 1.76 -1.90 15.92
N ILE A 125 2.81 -1.58 15.16
CA ILE A 125 3.21 -2.36 13.97
C ILE A 125 3.63 -3.76 14.38
N ALA A 126 4.40 -3.91 15.45
CA ALA A 126 4.81 -5.20 15.98
C ALA A 126 3.59 -6.06 16.37
N ALA A 127 2.63 -5.48 17.08
CA ALA A 127 1.39 -6.15 17.45
C ALA A 127 0.56 -6.57 16.22
N GLU A 128 0.41 -5.68 15.23
CA GLU A 128 -0.37 -5.96 14.02
C GLU A 128 0.28 -7.00 13.10
N THR A 129 1.61 -7.00 13.01
CA THR A 129 2.36 -7.91 12.13
C THR A 129 2.76 -9.23 12.80
N GLY A 130 2.67 -9.31 14.13
CA GLY A 130 3.04 -10.51 14.89
C GLY A 130 4.55 -10.72 14.99
N VAL A 131 5.37 -9.67 14.83
CA VAL A 131 6.83 -9.74 14.93
C VAL A 131 7.36 -8.91 16.11
N ALA A 132 8.61 -9.14 16.50
CA ALA A 132 9.25 -8.37 17.54
C ALA A 132 9.47 -6.91 17.14
N THR A 133 9.47 -5.98 18.10
CA THR A 133 9.73 -4.56 17.87
C THR A 133 11.08 -4.29 17.22
N GLY A 134 12.10 -5.08 17.55
CA GLY A 134 13.43 -5.04 16.91
C GLY A 134 13.38 -5.35 15.42
N THR A 135 12.53 -6.29 15.00
CA THR A 135 12.30 -6.63 13.59
C THR A 135 11.66 -5.45 12.86
N VAL A 136 10.66 -4.82 13.46
CA VAL A 136 10.01 -3.63 12.89
C VAL A 136 11.00 -2.49 12.71
N LYS A 137 11.82 -2.22 13.72
CA LYS A 137 12.89 -1.20 13.66
C LYS A 137 13.86 -1.48 12.52
N SER A 138 14.25 -2.74 12.35
CA SER A 138 15.10 -3.19 11.24
C SER A 138 14.44 -2.98 9.88
N TRP A 139 13.17 -3.33 9.73
CA TRP A 139 12.41 -3.10 8.50
C TRP A 139 12.30 -1.62 8.15
N LEU A 140 12.01 -0.78 9.13
CA LEU A 140 11.95 0.67 8.94
C LEU A 140 13.30 1.27 8.55
N SER A 141 14.37 0.86 9.22
CA SER A 141 15.73 1.36 8.94
C SER A 141 16.19 0.95 7.55
N ARG A 142 16.07 -0.33 7.21
CA ARG A 142 16.44 -0.84 5.87
C ARG A 142 15.54 -0.31 4.77
N GLY A 143 14.25 -0.19 5.06
CA GLY A 143 13.28 0.38 4.14
C GLY A 143 13.59 1.85 3.80
N ARG A 144 13.91 2.66 4.82
CA ARG A 144 14.31 4.06 4.60
C ARG A 144 15.59 4.18 3.77
N ALA A 145 16.59 3.36 4.08
CA ALA A 145 17.85 3.38 3.33
C ALA A 145 17.66 2.98 1.86
N ALA A 146 16.89 1.92 1.61
CA ALA A 146 16.58 1.47 0.26
C ALA A 146 15.73 2.51 -0.50
N LEU A 147 14.76 3.12 0.16
CA LEU A 147 13.93 4.18 -0.42
C LEU A 147 14.76 5.40 -0.81
N ALA A 148 15.67 5.83 0.05
CA ALA A 148 16.59 6.93 -0.26
C ALA A 148 17.48 6.62 -1.46
N ALA A 149 17.97 5.39 -1.58
CA ALA A 149 18.77 4.94 -2.72
C ALA A 149 17.95 4.97 -4.03
N GLU A 150 16.71 4.50 -4.02
CA GLU A 150 15.83 4.53 -5.21
C GLU A 150 15.46 5.95 -5.63
N LEU A 151 15.16 6.84 -4.69
CA LEU A 151 14.87 8.24 -4.98
C LEU A 151 16.08 8.98 -5.56
N SER A 152 17.29 8.63 -5.11
CA SER A 152 18.52 9.22 -5.66
C SER A 152 18.78 8.80 -7.09
N LYS A 153 18.39 7.59 -7.50
CA LYS A 153 18.48 7.13 -8.90
C LYS A 153 17.54 7.93 -9.80
N GLY A 154 16.32 8.19 -9.35
CA GLY A 154 15.32 8.97 -10.10
C GLY A 154 15.74 10.42 -10.35
N ASN A 155 16.52 11.02 -9.44
CA ASN A 155 17.01 12.38 -9.59
C ASN A 155 18.25 12.50 -10.53
N ASN A 156 18.88 11.38 -10.88
CA ASN A 156 20.05 11.32 -11.75
C ASN A 156 19.75 10.92 -13.19
N GLU A 157 18.48 10.75 -13.57
CA GLU A 157 18.13 10.66 -14.99
C GLU A 157 18.33 12.06 -15.60
N PRO A 158 19.23 12.24 -16.57
CA PRO A 158 19.40 13.53 -17.22
C PRO A 158 18.09 13.85 -17.94
N GLU A 159 17.51 15.01 -17.64
CA GLU A 159 16.48 15.62 -18.49
C GLU A 159 16.95 15.50 -19.94
N GLY A 160 16.22 14.69 -20.69
CA GLY A 160 16.57 14.38 -22.07
C GLY A 160 16.84 15.66 -22.84
N ALA A 161 18.04 15.78 -23.32
CA ALA A 161 18.42 16.80 -24.27
C ALA A 161 17.44 16.80 -25.46
N GLY A 162 16.43 17.66 -25.36
CA GLY A 162 15.64 18.06 -26.52
C GLY A 162 16.56 18.71 -27.50
N HIS A 163 17.07 17.93 -28.46
CA HIS A 163 17.79 18.52 -29.59
C HIS A 163 16.77 18.92 -30.63
N VAL A 164 16.50 20.22 -30.63
CA VAL A 164 15.92 20.92 -31.75
C VAL A 164 16.83 20.78 -32.95
N ARG A 165 16.33 20.22 -34.00
CA ARG A 165 16.63 20.66 -35.38
C ARG A 165 15.40 20.48 -36.22
#